data_74814cc6f7a5e325dba669460662d333
#
_entry.id   74814cc6f7a5e325dba669460662d333
#
_cell.length_a   1.000
_cell.length_b   1.000
_cell.length_c   1.000
_cell.angle_alpha   90.00
_cell.angle_beta   90.00
_cell.angle_gamma   90.00
#
_symmetry.space_group_name_H-M   'P 1'
#
loop_
_entity.id
_entity.type
_entity.pdbx_description
1 polymer ?
#
loop_
_entity_poly.entity_id
_entity_poly.type
_entity_poly.pdbx_seq_one_letter_code
_entity_poly.pdbx_strand_id
1 'polypeptide(L)'
;VGMTEHADRRVRTYSKGMLQRIGLAQALVHDPDIIVLDEPMSGLDPVGTSEFISILHDLCARGKTILLASHLLARVEEVCDNIAILNKGQLVQSGTVDSIVEDNNISNLRVRGLTSPKEVSLRQFLKDADLELLECKTGRRSLDDVFLDAVHENKKVPPS
;
A
#
# COMPACT_ATOMS: atom_id res chain seq x y z
N VAL A 1 14.22 -11.82 -1.72
CA VAL A 1 12.78 -12.05 -1.97
C VAL A 1 12.15 -13.03 -0.96
N GLY A 2 12.88 -13.42 0.11
CA GLY A 2 12.34 -14.26 1.19
C GLY A 2 11.95 -15.68 0.81
N MET A 3 12.65 -16.31 -0.15
CA MET A 3 12.30 -17.64 -0.66
C MET A 3 13.31 -18.75 -0.27
N THR A 4 14.26 -18.46 0.62
CA THR A 4 15.33 -19.39 0.99
C THR A 4 14.81 -20.72 1.54
N GLU A 5 13.81 -20.70 2.43
CA GLU A 5 13.22 -21.91 3.03
C GLU A 5 12.45 -22.79 2.03
N HIS A 6 12.18 -22.24 0.85
CA HIS A 6 11.40 -22.91 -0.19
C HIS A 6 12.22 -23.23 -1.44
N ALA A 7 13.53 -22.96 -1.42
CA ALA A 7 14.42 -23.08 -2.58
C ALA A 7 14.43 -24.49 -3.18
N ASP A 8 14.36 -25.53 -2.34
CA ASP A 8 14.39 -26.93 -2.77
C ASP A 8 13.03 -27.49 -3.22
N ARG A 9 11.97 -26.71 -3.08
CA ARG A 9 10.63 -27.15 -3.51
C ARG A 9 10.45 -26.94 -5.02
N ARG A 10 9.67 -27.83 -5.63
CA ARG A 10 9.32 -27.69 -7.05
C ARG A 10 8.42 -26.46 -7.25
N VAL A 11 8.74 -25.60 -8.22
CA VAL A 11 7.99 -24.37 -8.55
C VAL A 11 6.48 -24.62 -8.75
N ARG A 12 6.10 -25.79 -9.31
CA ARG A 12 4.70 -26.20 -9.50
C ARG A 12 3.88 -26.29 -8.19
N THR A 13 4.56 -26.34 -7.03
CA THR A 13 3.92 -26.43 -5.71
C THR A 13 3.89 -25.07 -5.00
N TYR A 14 4.34 -24.02 -5.66
CA TYR A 14 4.38 -22.68 -5.09
C TYR A 14 2.99 -22.06 -5.07
N SER A 15 2.72 -21.30 -4.01
CA SER A 15 1.57 -20.41 -3.95
C SER A 15 1.71 -19.27 -4.97
N LYS A 16 0.62 -18.53 -5.24
CA LYS A 16 0.66 -17.37 -6.13
C LYS A 16 1.67 -16.33 -5.64
N GLY A 17 1.72 -16.05 -4.33
CA GLY A 17 2.70 -15.12 -3.74
C GLY A 17 4.14 -15.60 -3.89
N MET A 18 4.39 -16.90 -3.75
CA MET A 18 5.71 -17.47 -3.99
C MET A 18 6.12 -17.34 -5.46
N LEU A 19 5.19 -17.51 -6.41
CA LEU A 19 5.44 -17.31 -7.83
C LEU A 19 5.78 -15.86 -8.15
N GLN A 20 5.07 -14.89 -7.54
CA GLN A 20 5.38 -13.46 -7.68
C GLN A 20 6.80 -13.13 -7.18
N ARG A 21 7.18 -13.66 -6.03
CA ARG A 21 8.54 -13.48 -5.46
C ARG A 21 9.63 -14.09 -6.32
N ILE A 22 9.40 -15.26 -6.89
CA ILE A 22 10.35 -15.90 -7.82
C ILE A 22 10.43 -15.12 -9.14
N GLY A 23 9.33 -14.61 -9.65
CA GLY A 23 9.32 -13.73 -10.82
C GLY A 23 10.15 -12.47 -10.58
N LEU A 24 10.00 -11.83 -9.42
CA LEU A 24 10.84 -10.70 -9.03
C LEU A 24 12.32 -11.11 -8.90
N ALA A 25 12.62 -12.26 -8.26
CA ALA A 25 13.99 -12.74 -8.16
C ALA A 25 14.62 -12.97 -9.55
N GLN A 26 13.85 -13.52 -10.49
CA GLN A 26 14.29 -13.70 -11.87
C GLN A 26 14.61 -12.36 -12.56
N ALA A 27 13.77 -11.35 -12.37
CA ALA A 27 14.01 -10.02 -12.91
C ALA A 27 15.29 -9.37 -12.33
N LEU A 28 15.68 -9.74 -11.11
CA LEU A 28 16.84 -9.19 -10.39
C LEU A 28 18.16 -9.93 -10.65
N VAL A 29 18.17 -11.06 -11.36
CA VAL A 29 19.38 -11.90 -11.54
C VAL A 29 20.56 -11.13 -12.14
N HIS A 30 20.29 -10.21 -13.06
CA HIS A 30 21.31 -9.41 -13.73
C HIS A 30 21.54 -8.02 -13.08
N ASP A 31 21.04 -7.82 -11.87
CA ASP A 31 21.11 -6.56 -11.12
C ASP A 31 20.74 -5.32 -11.95
N PRO A 32 19.58 -5.29 -12.64
CA PRO A 32 19.20 -4.20 -13.53
C PRO A 32 18.98 -2.90 -12.75
N ASP A 33 19.18 -1.76 -13.43
CA ASP A 33 18.88 -0.44 -12.87
C ASP A 33 17.38 -0.12 -12.94
N ILE A 34 16.68 -0.69 -13.95
CA ILE A 34 15.25 -0.48 -14.19
C ILE A 34 14.53 -1.82 -14.14
N ILE A 35 13.47 -1.89 -13.35
CA ILE A 35 12.63 -3.08 -13.16
C ILE A 35 11.21 -2.73 -13.59
N VAL A 36 10.62 -3.53 -14.48
CA VAL A 36 9.23 -3.36 -14.93
C VAL A 36 8.37 -4.48 -14.38
N LEU A 37 7.31 -4.13 -13.67
CA LEU A 37 6.42 -5.06 -12.98
C LEU A 37 4.98 -4.82 -13.44
N ASP A 38 4.33 -5.88 -13.91
CA ASP A 38 2.91 -5.87 -14.29
C ASP A 38 2.10 -6.65 -13.26
N GLU A 39 1.16 -5.96 -12.59
CA GLU A 39 0.29 -6.50 -11.54
C GLU A 39 0.99 -7.36 -10.48
N PRO A 40 2.16 -6.95 -9.93
CA PRO A 40 2.99 -7.83 -9.10
C PRO A 40 2.36 -8.17 -7.75
N MET A 41 1.38 -7.41 -7.28
CA MET A 41 0.69 -7.63 -6.01
C MET A 41 -0.67 -8.33 -6.19
N SER A 42 -1.07 -8.63 -7.43
CA SER A 42 -2.36 -9.25 -7.71
C SER A 42 -2.50 -10.63 -7.07
N GLY A 43 -3.53 -10.78 -6.20
CA GLY A 43 -3.87 -12.03 -5.52
C GLY A 43 -2.91 -12.44 -4.41
N LEU A 44 -2.13 -11.50 -3.90
CA LEU A 44 -1.49 -11.63 -2.60
C LEU A 44 -2.49 -11.36 -1.47
N ASP A 45 -2.30 -12.04 -0.36
CA ASP A 45 -2.97 -11.69 0.90
C ASP A 45 -2.36 -10.39 1.50
N PRO A 46 -2.96 -9.77 2.51
CA PRO A 46 -2.44 -8.53 3.11
C PRO A 46 -1.01 -8.65 3.62
N VAL A 47 -0.62 -9.78 4.21
CA VAL A 47 0.76 -10.02 4.70
C VAL A 47 1.73 -10.11 3.55
N GLY A 48 1.42 -10.94 2.55
CA GLY A 48 2.24 -11.08 1.35
C GLY A 48 2.40 -9.79 0.58
N THR A 49 1.34 -8.96 0.52
CA THR A 49 1.38 -7.64 -0.09
C THR A 49 2.33 -6.71 0.66
N SER A 50 2.21 -6.61 2.00
CA SER A 50 3.08 -5.77 2.83
C SER A 50 4.55 -6.18 2.73
N GLU A 51 4.83 -7.48 2.74
CA GLU A 51 6.19 -8.00 2.56
C GLU A 51 6.74 -7.71 1.14
N PHE A 52 5.89 -7.79 0.12
CA PHE A 52 6.30 -7.48 -1.26
C PHE A 52 6.61 -5.99 -1.41
N ILE A 53 5.78 -5.11 -0.85
CA ILE A 53 6.01 -3.66 -0.79
C ILE A 53 7.34 -3.34 -0.11
N SER A 54 7.65 -3.98 1.02
CA SER A 54 8.93 -3.81 1.70
C SER A 54 10.12 -4.16 0.80
N ILE A 55 10.01 -5.22 -0.02
CA ILE A 55 11.06 -5.57 -0.99
C ILE A 55 11.22 -4.48 -2.06
N LEU A 56 10.12 -3.88 -2.55
CA LEU A 56 10.18 -2.81 -3.53
C LEU A 56 10.88 -1.57 -2.94
N HIS A 57 10.53 -1.17 -1.72
CA HIS A 57 11.21 -0.07 -1.03
C HIS A 57 12.71 -0.32 -0.83
N ASP A 58 13.10 -1.54 -0.45
CA ASP A 58 14.51 -1.91 -0.31
C ASP A 58 15.28 -1.80 -1.64
N LEU A 59 14.63 -2.16 -2.75
CA LEU A 59 15.22 -2.01 -4.09
C LEU A 59 15.37 -0.54 -4.49
N CYS A 60 14.37 0.30 -4.24
CA CYS A 60 14.44 1.74 -4.46
C CYS A 60 15.53 2.38 -3.59
N ALA A 61 15.66 1.99 -2.32
CA ALA A 61 16.71 2.46 -1.42
C ALA A 61 18.12 2.10 -1.89
N ARG A 62 18.26 1.03 -2.70
CA ARG A 62 19.52 0.64 -3.37
C ARG A 62 19.73 1.35 -4.71
N GLY A 63 18.90 2.34 -5.06
CA GLY A 63 19.00 3.12 -6.30
C GLY A 63 18.36 2.48 -7.52
N LYS A 64 17.55 1.44 -7.37
CA LYS A 64 16.80 0.86 -8.50
C LYS A 64 15.59 1.72 -8.84
N THR A 65 15.28 1.82 -10.14
CA THR A 65 14.05 2.44 -10.64
C THR A 65 13.02 1.36 -10.94
N ILE A 66 11.81 1.52 -10.42
CA ILE A 66 10.74 0.54 -10.61
C ILE A 66 9.59 1.19 -11.39
N LEU A 67 9.22 0.59 -12.51
CA LEU A 67 7.99 0.90 -13.24
C LEU A 67 6.94 -0.16 -12.89
N LEU A 68 5.87 0.27 -12.25
CA LEU A 68 4.80 -0.59 -11.75
C LEU A 68 3.50 -0.32 -12.53
N ALA A 69 2.91 -1.35 -13.13
CA ALA A 69 1.53 -1.27 -13.63
C ALA A 69 0.60 -2.00 -12.65
N SER A 70 -0.48 -1.34 -12.22
CA SER A 70 -1.48 -1.94 -11.32
C SER A 70 -2.84 -1.26 -11.43
N HIS A 71 -3.89 -2.01 -11.17
CA HIS A 71 -5.25 -1.51 -10.99
C HIS A 71 -5.62 -1.31 -9.51
N LEU A 72 -4.75 -1.66 -8.58
CA LEU A 72 -4.94 -1.54 -7.13
C LEU A 72 -4.49 -0.15 -6.66
N LEU A 73 -5.32 0.88 -6.92
CA LEU A 73 -4.97 2.29 -6.73
C LEU A 73 -4.44 2.61 -5.33
N ALA A 74 -5.06 2.06 -4.27
CA ALA A 74 -4.59 2.28 -2.90
C ALA A 74 -3.17 1.75 -2.66
N ARG A 75 -2.74 0.71 -3.40
CA ARG A 75 -1.37 0.17 -3.31
C ARG A 75 -0.38 0.99 -4.14
N VAL A 76 -0.83 1.51 -5.28
CA VAL A 76 -0.02 2.44 -6.09
C VAL A 76 0.27 3.71 -5.28
N GLU A 77 -0.74 4.27 -4.61
CA GLU A 77 -0.60 5.43 -3.73
C GLU A 77 0.39 5.19 -2.57
N GLU A 78 0.43 3.97 -2.02
CA GLU A 78 1.32 3.59 -0.92
C GLU A 78 2.79 3.42 -1.34
N VAL A 79 3.05 3.03 -2.61
CA VAL A 79 4.36 2.53 -3.07
C VAL A 79 5.06 3.48 -4.02
N CYS A 80 4.32 4.28 -4.79
CA CYS A 80 4.86 5.05 -5.88
C CYS A 80 5.11 6.51 -5.48
N ASP A 81 6.23 7.08 -5.95
CA ASP A 81 6.50 8.52 -5.83
C ASP A 81 5.76 9.31 -6.92
N ASN A 82 5.67 8.72 -8.13
CA ASN A 82 5.05 9.33 -9.29
C ASN A 82 4.08 8.34 -9.93
N ILE A 83 2.99 8.86 -10.50
CA ILE A 83 2.01 8.07 -11.24
C ILE A 83 1.72 8.66 -12.61
N ALA A 84 1.32 7.78 -13.51
CA ALA A 84 0.80 8.12 -14.83
C ALA A 84 -0.51 7.37 -15.07
N ILE A 85 -1.59 8.09 -15.30
CA ILE A 85 -2.92 7.53 -15.56
C ILE A 85 -3.12 7.40 -17.07
N LEU A 86 -3.29 6.16 -17.51
CA LEU A 86 -3.54 5.82 -18.90
C LEU A 86 -5.01 5.43 -19.10
N ASN A 87 -5.63 5.95 -20.16
CA ASN A 87 -6.96 5.54 -20.58
C ASN A 87 -6.97 5.33 -22.10
N LYS A 88 -7.34 4.14 -22.55
CA LYS A 88 -7.40 3.76 -23.98
C LYS A 88 -6.09 4.08 -24.74
N GLY A 89 -4.94 3.83 -24.08
CA GLY A 89 -3.61 4.08 -24.67
C GLY A 89 -3.16 5.54 -24.68
N GLN A 90 -3.93 6.46 -24.10
CA GLN A 90 -3.58 7.87 -23.99
C GLN A 90 -3.23 8.23 -22.55
N LEU A 91 -2.19 9.03 -22.36
CA LEU A 91 -1.85 9.62 -21.07
C LEU A 91 -2.88 10.69 -20.72
N VAL A 92 -3.63 10.46 -19.63
CA VAL A 92 -4.65 11.37 -19.12
C VAL A 92 -4.04 12.35 -18.13
N GLN A 93 -3.22 11.85 -17.22
CA GLN A 93 -2.61 12.64 -16.16
C GLN A 93 -1.30 11.99 -15.71
N SER A 94 -0.33 12.80 -15.27
CA SER A 94 0.91 12.33 -14.66
C SER A 94 1.45 13.36 -13.68
N GLY A 95 2.15 12.89 -12.65
CA GLY A 95 2.75 13.74 -11.62
C GLY A 95 3.15 12.94 -10.39
N THR A 96 3.56 13.64 -9.33
CA THR A 96 3.74 13.00 -8.02
C THR A 96 2.40 12.54 -7.48
N VAL A 97 2.40 11.47 -6.67
CA VAL A 97 1.19 10.98 -6.01
C VAL A 97 0.48 12.12 -5.29
N ASP A 98 1.20 12.87 -4.46
CA ASP A 98 0.65 13.99 -3.71
C ASP A 98 -0.02 15.03 -4.62
N SER A 99 0.64 15.43 -5.73
CA SER A 99 0.10 16.43 -6.65
C SER A 99 -1.20 16.02 -7.35
N ILE A 100 -1.48 14.73 -7.41
CA ILE A 100 -2.65 14.17 -8.10
C ILE A 100 -3.77 13.86 -7.10
N VAL A 101 -3.42 13.45 -5.88
CA VAL A 101 -4.37 13.01 -4.86
C VAL A 101 -4.76 14.14 -3.91
N GLU A 102 -3.89 15.14 -3.70
CA GLU A 102 -4.17 16.26 -2.83
C GLU A 102 -5.27 17.17 -3.39
N ASP A 103 -6.32 17.33 -2.63
CA ASP A 103 -7.26 18.43 -2.79
C ASP A 103 -6.94 19.50 -1.71
N ASN A 104 -6.32 20.61 -2.12
CA ASN A 104 -5.89 21.67 -1.23
C ASN A 104 -7.05 22.31 -0.42
N ASN A 105 -8.30 22.02 -0.78
CA ASN A 105 -9.47 22.50 -0.07
C ASN A 105 -9.98 21.49 0.97
N ILE A 106 -9.45 20.27 1.00
CA ILE A 106 -9.89 19.20 1.90
C ILE A 106 -8.75 18.83 2.86
N SER A 107 -9.04 18.84 4.15
CA SER A 107 -8.14 18.37 5.20
C SER A 107 -8.73 17.18 5.94
N ASN A 108 -7.95 16.11 6.10
CA ASN A 108 -8.35 14.94 6.87
C ASN A 108 -7.84 15.04 8.31
N LEU A 109 -8.74 15.19 9.26
CA LEU A 109 -8.42 15.29 10.69
C LEU A 109 -8.83 13.99 11.42
N ARG A 110 -7.91 13.38 12.15
CA ARG A 110 -8.18 12.24 13.02
C ARG A 110 -8.28 12.71 14.47
N VAL A 111 -9.47 12.61 15.05
CA VAL A 111 -9.74 13.07 16.42
C VAL A 111 -9.95 11.84 17.33
N ARG A 112 -9.19 11.79 18.44
CA ARG A 112 -9.37 10.77 19.48
C ARG A 112 -10.23 11.32 20.62
N GLY A 113 -11.13 10.50 21.14
CA GLY A 113 -11.96 10.88 22.31
C GLY A 113 -13.15 11.77 21.96
N LEU A 114 -13.59 11.74 20.69
CA LEU A 114 -14.79 12.42 20.24
C LEU A 114 -16.02 11.66 20.77
N THR A 115 -16.74 12.29 21.70
CA THR A 115 -18.04 11.81 22.23
C THR A 115 -19.17 12.61 21.60
N SER A 116 -20.40 12.10 21.62
CA SER A 116 -21.56 12.78 21.01
C SER A 116 -21.72 14.26 21.43
N PRO A 117 -21.59 14.65 22.73
CA PRO A 117 -21.63 16.06 23.10
C PRO A 117 -20.50 16.90 22.49
N LYS A 118 -19.28 16.34 22.43
CA LYS A 118 -18.10 17.01 21.86
C LYS A 118 -18.19 17.12 20.35
N GLU A 119 -18.83 16.17 19.68
CA GLU A 119 -19.07 16.23 18.25
C GLU A 119 -19.97 17.41 17.89
N VAL A 120 -21.03 17.67 18.65
CA VAL A 120 -21.90 18.83 18.44
C VAL A 120 -21.10 20.13 18.57
N SER A 121 -20.27 20.24 19.60
CA SER A 121 -19.42 21.40 19.82
C SER A 121 -18.39 21.60 18.68
N LEU A 122 -17.80 20.50 18.19
CA LEU A 122 -16.88 20.53 17.06
C LEU A 122 -17.57 21.01 15.77
N ARG A 123 -18.76 20.50 15.49
CA ARG A 123 -19.56 20.92 14.32
C ARG A 123 -19.88 22.41 14.36
N GLN A 124 -20.25 22.91 15.55
CA GLN A 124 -20.53 24.36 15.73
C GLN A 124 -19.27 25.19 15.51
N PHE A 125 -18.14 24.77 16.10
CA PHE A 125 -16.86 25.46 15.91
C PHE A 125 -16.42 25.51 14.43
N LEU A 126 -16.55 24.41 13.70
CA LEU A 126 -16.23 24.38 12.27
C LEU A 126 -17.13 25.33 11.47
N LYS A 127 -18.42 25.35 11.78
CA LYS A 127 -19.37 26.27 11.14
C LYS A 127 -19.05 27.74 11.43
N ASP A 128 -18.69 28.08 12.66
CA ASP A 128 -18.32 29.43 13.05
C ASP A 128 -17.00 29.90 12.40
N ALA A 129 -16.15 28.94 12.01
CA ALA A 129 -14.91 29.16 11.28
C ALA A 129 -15.08 29.14 9.75
N ASP A 130 -16.30 29.09 9.23
CA ASP A 130 -16.64 28.97 7.80
C ASP A 130 -16.03 27.71 7.13
N LEU A 131 -15.97 26.60 7.90
CA LEU A 131 -15.49 25.29 7.45
C LEU A 131 -16.66 24.32 7.32
N GLU A 132 -16.69 23.57 6.24
CA GLU A 132 -17.68 22.53 5.99
C GLU A 132 -17.17 21.16 6.45
N LEU A 133 -17.92 20.48 7.32
CA LEU A 133 -17.63 19.10 7.71
C LEU A 133 -18.23 18.13 6.70
N LEU A 134 -17.44 17.69 5.74
CA LEU A 134 -17.86 16.76 4.68
C LEU A 134 -18.19 15.38 5.23
N GLU A 135 -17.38 14.87 6.17
CA GLU A 135 -17.56 13.54 6.72
C GLU A 135 -17.17 13.47 8.20
N CYS A 136 -17.98 12.76 9.00
CA CYS A 136 -17.66 12.38 10.37
C CYS A 136 -17.99 10.90 10.56
N LYS A 137 -16.96 10.07 10.59
CA LYS A 137 -17.09 8.62 10.81
C LYS A 137 -16.43 8.22 12.12
N THR A 138 -17.03 7.28 12.82
CA THR A 138 -16.35 6.59 13.92
C THR A 138 -15.13 5.88 13.34
N GLY A 139 -13.96 6.14 13.90
CA GLY A 139 -12.71 5.51 13.48
C GLY A 139 -12.85 3.99 13.53
N ARG A 140 -12.86 3.36 12.39
CA ARG A 140 -12.71 1.90 12.26
C ARG A 140 -11.30 1.61 11.81
N ARG A 141 -10.73 0.53 12.33
CA ARG A 141 -9.50 -0.03 11.79
C ARG A 141 -9.88 -0.77 10.50
N SER A 142 -9.02 -0.72 9.49
CA SER A 142 -9.22 -1.54 8.31
C SER A 142 -9.12 -3.03 8.71
N LEU A 143 -9.76 -3.92 7.97
CA LEU A 143 -9.59 -5.36 8.18
C LEU A 143 -8.15 -5.80 7.92
N ASP A 144 -7.45 -5.12 7.01
CA ASP A 144 -6.02 -5.33 6.74
C ASP A 144 -5.18 -5.02 7.99
N ASP A 145 -5.42 -3.88 8.66
CA ASP A 145 -4.73 -3.51 9.89
C ASP A 145 -4.98 -4.54 11.02
N VAL A 146 -6.23 -4.97 11.17
CA VAL A 146 -6.61 -5.99 12.17
C VAL A 146 -5.93 -7.32 11.86
N PHE A 147 -5.90 -7.71 10.58
CA PHE A 147 -5.25 -8.95 10.14
C PHE A 147 -3.73 -8.91 10.36
N LEU A 148 -3.07 -7.81 9.99
CA LEU A 148 -1.63 -7.64 10.18
C LEU A 148 -1.25 -7.70 11.65
N ASP A 149 -2.01 -7.04 12.54
CA ASP A 149 -1.74 -7.10 13.98
C ASP A 149 -1.92 -8.50 14.54
N ALA A 150 -2.99 -9.21 14.18
CA ALA A 150 -3.23 -10.57 14.61
C ALA A 150 -2.12 -11.55 14.21
N VAL A 151 -1.55 -11.36 12.99
CA VAL A 151 -0.43 -12.18 12.50
C VAL A 151 0.88 -11.82 13.21
N HIS A 152 1.13 -10.54 13.50
CA HIS A 152 2.33 -10.09 14.20
C HIS A 152 2.32 -10.49 15.68
N GLU A 153 1.18 -10.49 16.35
CA GLU A 153 1.05 -10.96 17.74
C GLU A 153 1.35 -12.47 17.86
N ASN A 154 0.88 -13.29 16.91
CA ASN A 154 1.19 -14.72 16.88
C ASN A 154 2.67 -15.05 16.65
N LYS A 155 3.45 -14.14 16.02
CA LYS A 155 4.91 -14.32 15.88
C LYS A 155 5.71 -14.06 17.17
N LYS A 156 5.08 -13.47 18.21
CA LYS A 156 5.74 -13.17 19.50
C LYS A 156 5.56 -14.26 20.56
N VAL A 157 4.81 -15.34 20.27
CA VAL A 157 4.69 -16.48 21.20
C VAL A 157 5.86 -17.42 20.94
N PRO A 158 6.84 -17.59 21.86
CA PRO A 158 7.92 -18.57 21.69
C PRO A 158 7.30 -19.97 21.70
N PRO A 159 7.86 -20.91 20.93
CA PRO A 159 7.44 -22.30 21.01
C PRO A 159 7.68 -22.83 22.43
N SER A 160 6.64 -23.36 23.02
CA SER A 160 6.65 -24.06 24.32
C SER A 160 7.41 -25.38 24.22
#